data_f797c8a19098d1a2d9ae80e0e61f9d93
#
_entry.id   f797c8a19098d1a2d9ae80e0e61f9d93
#
_cell.length_a   1.000
_cell.length_b   1.000
_cell.length_c   1.000
_cell.angle_alpha   90.00
_cell.angle_beta   90.00
_cell.angle_gamma   90.00
#
_symmetry.space_group_name_H-M   'P 1'
#
loop_
_entity.id
_entity.type
_entity.pdbx_description
1 polymer ?
#
loop_
_entity_poly.entity_id
_entity_poly.type
_entity_poly.pdbx_seq_one_letter_code
_entity_poly.pdbx_strand_id
1 'polypeptide(L)'
;MTRITDLELLVRIADLGNLTAAAKALDWSPAAASAALKRMEEQLGFPLFVRSTRSLRLSGEGQRYLPHARAALRALTDGRDEALAGREALSGVLHLAVPSDLGRHVLLPWLEQFQERHAALTLRLQIGDPLTDLLRRPVDAAVRYGPPAGNAQVALPLLPDCRRVLVAAPHYLALHGMPTSPEDMARHEALRYLRAGEVPTHWPVLVAGEPVNLPLAGRRVADDGEVVKRWALAGLGIAYKSWPDVAQELASGQLVHIHPHWRGDPAPLNLILPGRAQLSPALRQLRDELRRRLEEFARSMPR
;
A
#
# COMPACT_ATOMS: atom_id res chain seq x y z
N MET A 1 1.90 -31.00 -19.14
CA MET A 1 0.98 -30.07 -18.46
C MET A 1 1.53 -29.83 -17.06
N THR A 2 1.82 -28.58 -16.70
CA THR A 2 2.38 -28.21 -15.40
C THR A 2 1.41 -28.58 -14.28
N ARG A 3 1.91 -29.25 -13.22
CA ARG A 3 1.09 -29.66 -12.07
C ARG A 3 0.95 -28.50 -11.10
N ILE A 4 -0.14 -28.47 -10.35
CA ILE A 4 -0.37 -27.44 -9.29
C ILE A 4 0.77 -27.43 -8.29
N THR A 5 1.20 -28.62 -7.86
CA THR A 5 2.32 -28.78 -6.91
C THR A 5 3.66 -28.28 -7.47
N ASP A 6 3.87 -28.29 -8.78
CA ASP A 6 5.06 -27.71 -9.42
C ASP A 6 5.02 -26.18 -9.36
N LEU A 7 3.83 -25.57 -9.49
CA LEU A 7 3.64 -24.11 -9.31
C LEU A 7 3.88 -23.71 -7.85
N GLU A 8 3.43 -24.51 -6.88
CA GLU A 8 3.71 -24.27 -5.46
C GLU A 8 5.21 -24.31 -5.17
N LEU A 9 5.93 -25.28 -5.75
CA LEU A 9 7.38 -25.36 -5.64
C LEU A 9 8.06 -24.13 -6.23
N LEU A 10 7.68 -23.69 -7.43
CA LEU A 10 8.22 -22.48 -8.06
C LEU A 10 8.09 -21.25 -7.16
N VAL A 11 6.88 -21.04 -6.61
CA VAL A 11 6.60 -19.91 -5.72
C VAL A 11 7.44 -19.99 -4.45
N ARG A 12 7.54 -21.17 -3.83
CA ARG A 12 8.35 -21.37 -2.62
C ARG A 12 9.84 -21.14 -2.86
N ILE A 13 10.37 -21.60 -4.00
CA ILE A 13 11.77 -21.33 -4.35
C ILE A 13 12.00 -19.82 -4.53
N ALA A 14 11.07 -19.13 -5.20
CA ALA A 14 11.16 -17.69 -5.41
C ALA A 14 11.11 -16.89 -4.09
N ASP A 15 10.28 -17.33 -3.13
CA ASP A 15 10.14 -16.67 -1.83
C ASP A 15 11.32 -16.92 -0.89
N LEU A 16 11.86 -18.13 -0.90
CA LEU A 16 12.92 -18.55 0.03
C LEU A 16 14.33 -18.41 -0.56
N GLY A 17 14.44 -18.18 -1.88
CA GLY A 17 15.74 -18.08 -2.58
C GLY A 17 16.57 -19.38 -2.57
N ASN A 18 16.00 -20.50 -2.13
CA ASN A 18 16.71 -21.76 -1.92
C ASN A 18 15.83 -22.97 -2.18
N LEU A 19 16.28 -23.87 -3.06
CA LEU A 19 15.54 -25.08 -3.44
C LEU A 19 15.35 -26.04 -2.26
N THR A 20 16.38 -26.24 -1.44
CA THR A 20 16.32 -27.16 -0.29
C THR A 20 15.34 -26.66 0.77
N ALA A 21 15.35 -25.35 1.04
CA ALA A 21 14.40 -24.74 1.96
C ALA A 21 12.96 -24.84 1.44
N ALA A 22 12.75 -24.62 0.13
CA ALA A 22 11.45 -24.78 -0.52
C ALA A 22 10.95 -26.22 -0.48
N ALA A 23 11.83 -27.19 -0.75
CA ALA A 23 11.50 -28.61 -0.66
C ALA A 23 11.05 -29.00 0.76
N LYS A 24 11.82 -28.57 1.79
CA LYS A 24 11.45 -28.81 3.19
C LYS A 24 10.11 -28.19 3.57
N ALA A 25 9.81 -27.00 3.06
CA ALA A 25 8.54 -26.31 3.32
C ALA A 25 7.32 -27.01 2.69
N LEU A 26 7.54 -27.89 1.70
CA LEU A 26 6.51 -28.70 1.01
C LEU A 26 6.57 -30.18 1.39
N ASP A 27 7.36 -30.56 2.41
CA ASP A 27 7.59 -31.95 2.82
C ASP A 27 8.13 -32.84 1.69
N TRP A 28 8.94 -32.26 0.79
CA TRP A 28 9.58 -32.92 -0.32
C TRP A 28 11.06 -33.22 -0.03
N SER A 29 11.59 -34.28 -0.65
CA SER A 29 13.04 -34.46 -0.69
C SER A 29 13.67 -33.43 -1.67
N PRO A 30 14.91 -32.97 -1.42
CA PRO A 30 15.62 -32.08 -2.34
C PRO A 30 15.75 -32.66 -3.75
N ALA A 31 15.90 -33.97 -3.87
CA ALA A 31 15.97 -34.67 -5.15
C ALA A 31 14.63 -34.59 -5.91
N ALA A 32 13.49 -34.81 -5.23
CA ALA A 32 12.17 -34.68 -5.82
C ALA A 32 11.88 -33.25 -6.28
N ALA A 33 12.23 -32.24 -5.47
CA ALA A 33 12.09 -30.83 -5.83
C ALA A 33 12.96 -30.46 -7.04
N SER A 34 14.18 -30.96 -7.11
CA SER A 34 15.08 -30.70 -8.26
C SER A 34 14.55 -31.34 -9.54
N ALA A 35 14.03 -32.58 -9.46
CA ALA A 35 13.42 -33.28 -10.58
C ALA A 35 12.13 -32.58 -11.06
N ALA A 36 11.30 -32.09 -10.13
CA ALA A 36 10.08 -31.35 -10.43
C ALA A 36 10.37 -30.01 -11.11
N LEU A 37 11.35 -29.26 -10.62
CA LEU A 37 11.78 -28.00 -11.24
C LEU A 37 12.29 -28.24 -12.67
N LYS A 38 13.18 -29.23 -12.86
CA LYS A 38 13.71 -29.58 -14.18
C LYS A 38 12.61 -29.94 -15.15
N ARG A 39 11.68 -30.83 -14.75
CA ARG A 39 10.51 -31.22 -15.55
C ARG A 39 9.66 -30.02 -15.93
N MET A 40 9.43 -29.08 -15.02
CA MET A 40 8.65 -27.88 -15.28
C MET A 40 9.34 -26.97 -16.31
N GLU A 41 10.64 -26.75 -16.18
CA GLU A 41 11.44 -25.95 -17.14
C GLU A 41 11.45 -26.60 -18.54
N GLU A 42 11.59 -27.93 -18.60
CA GLU A 42 11.48 -28.70 -19.86
C GLU A 42 10.10 -28.56 -20.52
N GLN A 43 9.01 -28.60 -19.74
CA GLN A 43 7.64 -28.42 -20.25
C GLN A 43 7.36 -27.00 -20.72
N LEU A 44 7.95 -26.00 -20.07
CA LEU A 44 7.78 -24.60 -20.40
C LEU A 44 8.68 -24.17 -21.58
N GLY A 45 9.78 -24.90 -21.82
CA GLY A 45 10.74 -24.59 -22.87
C GLY A 45 11.71 -23.46 -22.54
N PHE A 46 11.76 -23.02 -21.27
CA PHE A 46 12.69 -21.99 -20.80
C PHE A 46 13.06 -22.22 -19.33
N PRO A 47 14.25 -21.75 -18.89
CA PRO A 47 14.67 -21.85 -17.51
C PRO A 47 13.88 -20.86 -16.63
N LEU A 48 13.43 -21.32 -15.48
CA LEU A 48 12.79 -20.47 -14.47
C LEU A 48 13.81 -19.85 -13.52
N PHE A 49 14.94 -20.55 -13.28
CA PHE A 49 16.00 -20.08 -12.42
C PHE A 49 17.35 -20.16 -13.09
N VAL A 50 18.22 -19.22 -12.75
CA VAL A 50 19.65 -19.23 -13.10
C VAL A 50 20.43 -19.60 -11.84
N ARG A 51 21.26 -20.65 -11.98
CA ARG A 51 22.17 -21.10 -10.91
C ARG A 51 23.47 -20.28 -10.99
N SER A 52 23.81 -19.56 -9.93
CA SER A 52 25.19 -19.12 -9.70
C SER A 52 25.80 -20.00 -8.60
N THR A 53 27.12 -20.02 -8.50
CA THR A 53 27.84 -20.80 -7.48
C THR A 53 27.47 -20.44 -6.04
N ARG A 54 26.73 -19.34 -5.83
CA ARG A 54 26.35 -18.83 -4.50
C ARG A 54 24.86 -18.54 -4.30
N SER A 55 24.01 -18.58 -5.36
CA SER A 55 22.58 -18.26 -5.23
C SER A 55 21.76 -18.84 -6.38
N LEU A 56 20.51 -19.16 -6.08
CA LEU A 56 19.46 -19.48 -7.04
C LEU A 56 18.61 -18.22 -7.25
N ARG A 57 18.60 -17.68 -8.48
CA ARG A 57 17.84 -16.46 -8.81
C ARG A 57 16.88 -16.74 -9.97
N LEU A 58 15.74 -16.07 -9.99
CA LEU A 58 14.84 -16.13 -11.13
C LEU A 58 15.54 -15.67 -12.41
N SER A 59 15.32 -16.40 -13.51
CA SER A 59 15.65 -15.96 -14.86
C SER A 59 14.75 -14.78 -15.29
N GLY A 60 15.02 -14.13 -16.39
CA GLY A 60 14.13 -13.13 -16.98
C GLY A 60 12.75 -13.70 -17.31
N GLU A 61 12.72 -14.94 -17.85
CA GLU A 61 11.50 -15.72 -18.12
C GLU A 61 10.78 -16.08 -16.82
N GLY A 62 11.52 -16.54 -15.81
CA GLY A 62 10.99 -16.87 -14.48
C GLY A 62 10.34 -15.65 -13.80
N GLN A 63 10.94 -14.47 -13.92
CA GLN A 63 10.35 -13.22 -13.40
C GLN A 63 9.03 -12.88 -14.07
N ARG A 64 8.89 -13.10 -15.38
CA ARG A 64 7.65 -12.88 -16.09
C ARG A 64 6.60 -13.95 -15.80
N TYR A 65 7.01 -15.21 -15.62
CA TYR A 65 6.10 -16.33 -15.39
C TYR A 65 5.58 -16.42 -13.95
N LEU A 66 6.39 -16.05 -12.94
CA LEU A 66 6.04 -16.14 -11.51
C LEU A 66 4.72 -15.44 -11.14
N PRO A 67 4.40 -14.23 -11.62
CA PRO A 67 3.10 -13.60 -11.35
C PRO A 67 1.91 -14.44 -11.82
N HIS A 68 2.03 -15.11 -12.98
CA HIS A 68 0.98 -15.97 -13.52
C HIS A 68 0.83 -17.26 -12.70
N ALA A 69 1.95 -17.88 -12.27
CA ALA A 69 1.92 -19.04 -11.38
C ALA A 69 1.22 -18.71 -10.04
N ARG A 70 1.53 -17.56 -9.45
CA ARG A 70 0.87 -17.08 -8.24
C ARG A 70 -0.62 -16.80 -8.46
N ALA A 71 -1.00 -16.22 -9.59
CA ALA A 71 -2.39 -15.96 -9.94
C ALA A 71 -3.19 -17.27 -10.10
N ALA A 72 -2.60 -18.30 -10.73
CA ALA A 72 -3.24 -19.62 -10.88
C ALA A 72 -3.48 -20.30 -9.54
N LEU A 73 -2.48 -20.30 -8.63
CA LEU A 73 -2.63 -20.87 -7.29
C LEU A 73 -3.69 -20.12 -6.47
N ARG A 74 -3.73 -18.78 -6.57
CA ARG A 74 -4.78 -17.98 -5.94
C ARG A 74 -6.16 -18.32 -6.48
N ALA A 75 -6.34 -18.40 -7.79
CA ALA A 75 -7.64 -18.71 -8.39
C ALA A 75 -8.20 -20.06 -7.90
N LEU A 76 -7.33 -21.06 -7.67
CA LEU A 76 -7.74 -22.36 -7.11
C LEU A 76 -8.15 -22.23 -5.64
N THR A 77 -7.42 -21.47 -4.85
CA THR A 77 -7.78 -21.17 -3.45
C THR A 77 -9.09 -20.40 -3.37
N ASP A 78 -9.23 -19.34 -4.19
CA ASP A 78 -10.44 -18.52 -4.25
C ASP A 78 -11.66 -19.33 -4.68
N GLY A 79 -11.51 -20.22 -5.67
CA GLY A 79 -12.60 -21.11 -6.11
C GLY A 79 -13.01 -22.12 -5.03
N ARG A 80 -12.05 -22.64 -4.25
CA ARG A 80 -12.34 -23.47 -3.09
C ARG A 80 -13.10 -22.69 -2.02
N ASP A 81 -12.62 -21.48 -1.71
CA ASP A 81 -13.21 -20.62 -0.69
C ASP A 81 -14.60 -20.16 -1.12
N GLU A 82 -14.82 -19.88 -2.41
CA GLU A 82 -16.13 -19.57 -2.98
C GLU A 82 -17.09 -20.78 -2.90
N ALA A 83 -16.61 -21.97 -3.20
CA ALA A 83 -17.40 -23.21 -3.07
C ALA A 83 -17.76 -23.53 -1.60
N LEU A 84 -16.92 -23.09 -0.66
CA LEU A 84 -17.12 -23.23 0.78
C LEU A 84 -17.85 -22.03 1.42
N ALA A 85 -18.10 -20.95 0.68
CA ALA A 85 -18.66 -19.67 1.16
C ALA A 85 -20.11 -19.75 1.71
N GLY A 86 -20.73 -20.94 1.69
CA GLY A 86 -21.91 -21.24 2.51
C GLY A 86 -21.58 -21.52 4.00
N ARG A 87 -20.31 -21.51 4.41
CA ARG A 87 -19.83 -21.67 5.79
C ARG A 87 -18.98 -20.46 6.16
N GLU A 88 -19.46 -19.65 7.04
CA GLU A 88 -19.08 -18.31 7.52
C GLU A 88 -17.60 -18.01 7.86
N ALA A 89 -16.64 -18.86 7.60
CA ALA A 89 -15.26 -18.65 8.03
C ALA A 89 -14.34 -18.33 6.84
N LEU A 90 -13.92 -17.05 6.73
CA LEU A 90 -12.81 -16.67 5.85
C LEU A 90 -11.52 -17.32 6.35
N SER A 91 -10.73 -17.92 5.46
CA SER A 91 -9.48 -18.60 5.79
C SER A 91 -8.35 -18.26 4.81
N GLY A 92 -7.13 -18.67 5.12
CA GLY A 92 -5.97 -18.46 4.27
C GLY A 92 -5.11 -17.26 4.66
N VAL A 93 -4.29 -16.77 3.73
CA VAL A 93 -3.36 -15.68 3.96
C VAL A 93 -3.72 -14.49 3.06
N LEU A 94 -3.92 -13.33 3.66
CA LEU A 94 -4.17 -12.08 2.96
C LEU A 94 -2.98 -11.14 3.13
N HIS A 95 -2.30 -10.85 2.02
CA HIS A 95 -1.16 -9.94 1.97
C HIS A 95 -1.63 -8.54 1.55
N LEU A 96 -1.55 -7.58 2.46
CA LEU A 96 -1.94 -6.18 2.23
C LEU A 96 -0.75 -5.25 2.33
N ALA A 97 -0.65 -4.31 1.39
CA ALA A 97 0.19 -3.14 1.56
C ALA A 97 -0.66 -1.92 1.95
N VAL A 98 -0.20 -1.16 2.94
CA VAL A 98 -0.91 0.03 3.44
C VAL A 98 0.06 1.21 3.57
N PRO A 99 -0.41 2.48 3.44
CA PRO A 99 0.43 3.65 3.64
C PRO A 99 1.02 3.69 5.05
N SER A 100 2.19 4.31 5.19
CA SER A 100 2.91 4.37 6.47
C SER A 100 2.08 5.00 7.59
N ASP A 101 1.44 6.12 7.32
CA ASP A 101 0.70 6.92 8.29
C ASP A 101 -0.72 6.37 8.52
N LEU A 102 -1.56 6.40 7.49
CA LEU A 102 -2.93 5.86 7.57
C LEU A 102 -2.95 4.40 8.04
N GLY A 103 -1.99 3.60 7.56
CA GLY A 103 -1.88 2.18 7.90
C GLY A 103 -1.71 1.96 9.39
N ARG A 104 -0.78 2.69 10.04
CA ARG A 104 -0.49 2.52 11.47
C ARG A 104 -1.57 3.08 12.37
N HIS A 105 -2.10 4.27 12.04
CA HIS A 105 -2.91 5.03 12.98
C HIS A 105 -4.43 4.85 12.78
N VAL A 106 -4.86 4.49 11.57
CA VAL A 106 -6.28 4.36 11.25
C VAL A 106 -6.65 2.94 10.86
N LEU A 107 -5.91 2.32 9.92
CA LEU A 107 -6.33 1.02 9.37
C LEU A 107 -5.96 -0.15 10.29
N LEU A 108 -4.82 -0.11 10.99
CA LEU A 108 -4.34 -1.23 11.80
C LEU A 108 -5.35 -1.69 12.84
N PRO A 109 -5.97 -0.83 13.68
CA PRO A 109 -6.99 -1.27 14.64
C PRO A 109 -8.22 -1.93 13.95
N TRP A 110 -8.56 -1.49 12.75
CA TRP A 110 -9.68 -2.06 11.99
C TRP A 110 -9.33 -3.43 11.38
N LEU A 111 -8.10 -3.58 10.92
CA LEU A 111 -7.57 -4.84 10.39
C LEU A 111 -7.44 -5.90 11.49
N GLU A 112 -7.02 -5.51 12.69
CA GLU A 112 -6.97 -6.37 13.88
C GLU A 112 -8.36 -6.88 14.22
N GLN A 113 -9.35 -6.00 14.35
CA GLN A 113 -10.75 -6.38 14.59
C GLN A 113 -11.36 -7.25 13.47
N PHE A 114 -10.96 -7.01 12.21
CA PHE A 114 -11.35 -7.88 11.10
C PHE A 114 -10.78 -9.28 11.26
N GLN A 115 -9.49 -9.40 11.61
CA GLN A 115 -8.82 -10.68 11.82
C GLN A 115 -9.38 -11.44 13.02
N GLU A 116 -9.70 -10.76 14.13
CA GLU A 116 -10.32 -11.38 15.32
C GLU A 116 -11.66 -12.06 14.98
N ARG A 117 -12.45 -11.46 14.09
CA ARG A 117 -13.72 -12.07 13.62
C ARG A 117 -13.51 -13.22 12.63
N HIS A 118 -12.33 -13.35 12.07
CA HIS A 118 -11.97 -14.35 11.07
C HIS A 118 -10.70 -15.10 11.49
N ALA A 119 -10.79 -15.87 12.57
CA ALA A 119 -9.64 -16.53 13.23
C ALA A 119 -8.81 -17.47 12.32
N ALA A 120 -9.41 -17.98 11.24
CA ALA A 120 -8.71 -18.81 10.25
C ALA A 120 -7.97 -17.98 9.17
N LEU A 121 -8.09 -16.64 9.20
CA LEU A 121 -7.42 -15.72 8.27
C LEU A 121 -6.10 -15.25 8.88
N THR A 122 -5.02 -15.34 8.13
CA THR A 122 -3.74 -14.73 8.47
C THR A 122 -3.57 -13.43 7.69
N LEU A 123 -3.42 -12.31 8.37
CA LEU A 123 -3.04 -11.03 7.74
C LEU A 123 -1.52 -10.88 7.70
N ARG A 124 -0.99 -10.54 6.54
CA ARG A 124 0.40 -10.12 6.36
C ARG A 124 0.41 -8.69 5.86
N LEU A 125 0.90 -7.77 6.70
CA LEU A 125 0.90 -6.35 6.41
C LEU A 125 2.29 -5.90 5.96
N GLN A 126 2.32 -5.16 4.86
CA GLN A 126 3.46 -4.38 4.41
C GLN A 126 3.11 -2.90 4.59
N ILE A 127 3.76 -2.24 5.54
CA ILE A 127 3.52 -0.82 5.84
C ILE A 127 4.63 0.00 5.19
N GLY A 128 4.26 0.95 4.34
CA GLY A 128 5.21 1.82 3.66
C GLY A 128 4.59 2.54 2.47
N ASP A 129 5.25 3.62 2.03
CA ASP A 129 4.72 4.52 1.00
C ASP A 129 5.25 4.25 -0.42
N PRO A 130 6.50 3.77 -0.65
CA PRO A 130 7.03 3.59 -1.99
C PRO A 130 6.24 2.57 -2.82
N LEU A 131 5.78 2.99 -4.01
CA LEU A 131 5.11 2.12 -4.99
C LEU A 131 6.03 1.02 -5.55
N THR A 132 7.34 1.25 -5.54
CA THR A 132 8.36 0.31 -6.04
C THR A 132 8.40 -1.00 -5.28
N ASP A 133 7.99 -1.02 -4.01
CA ASP A 133 7.95 -2.24 -3.21
C ASP A 133 6.80 -3.18 -3.58
N LEU A 134 5.70 -2.66 -4.12
CA LEU A 134 4.57 -3.49 -4.60
C LEU A 134 4.95 -4.38 -5.80
N LEU A 135 5.89 -3.94 -6.62
CA LEU A 135 6.39 -4.73 -7.75
C LEU A 135 7.41 -5.80 -7.33
N ARG A 136 8.08 -5.59 -6.20
CA ARG A 136 9.11 -6.49 -5.69
C ARG A 136 8.58 -7.57 -4.75
N ARG A 137 7.49 -7.29 -4.04
CA ARG A 137 6.85 -8.23 -3.12
C ARG A 137 5.38 -8.36 -3.50
N PRO A 138 4.91 -9.55 -3.91
CA PRO A 138 3.53 -9.74 -4.31
C PRO A 138 2.62 -9.55 -3.11
N VAL A 139 1.66 -8.63 -3.26
CA VAL A 139 0.55 -8.41 -2.34
C VAL A 139 -0.75 -8.73 -3.05
N ASP A 140 -1.78 -9.13 -2.30
CA ASP A 140 -3.11 -9.38 -2.85
C ASP A 140 -3.83 -8.08 -3.16
N ALA A 141 -3.62 -7.06 -2.34
CA ALA A 141 -4.09 -5.70 -2.57
C ALA A 141 -3.22 -4.66 -1.86
N ALA A 142 -3.32 -3.41 -2.30
CA ALA A 142 -2.69 -2.27 -1.64
C ALA A 142 -3.69 -1.14 -1.42
N VAL A 143 -3.75 -0.59 -0.23
CA VAL A 143 -4.43 0.67 0.04
C VAL A 143 -3.50 1.82 -0.34
N ARG A 144 -3.90 2.71 -1.24
CA ARG A 144 -3.06 3.80 -1.73
C ARG A 144 -3.87 5.05 -2.07
N TYR A 145 -3.23 6.20 -1.88
CA TYR A 145 -3.73 7.49 -2.35
C TYR A 145 -3.39 7.71 -3.83
N GLY A 146 -4.31 8.35 -4.52
CA GLY A 146 -4.15 8.69 -5.94
C GLY A 146 -4.64 7.60 -6.90
N PRO A 147 -4.49 7.84 -8.21
CA PRO A 147 -4.86 6.87 -9.24
C PRO A 147 -3.89 5.67 -9.26
N PRO A 148 -4.29 4.54 -9.86
CA PRO A 148 -3.39 3.41 -10.05
C PRO A 148 -2.19 3.79 -10.95
N ALA A 149 -1.03 3.19 -10.68
CA ALA A 149 0.22 3.52 -11.37
C ALA A 149 0.35 2.93 -12.79
N GLY A 150 -0.66 2.22 -13.29
CA GLY A 150 -0.62 1.61 -14.63
C GLY A 150 -1.93 0.97 -15.05
N ASN A 151 -2.07 0.74 -16.37
CA ASN A 151 -3.30 0.22 -16.98
C ASN A 151 -3.64 -1.24 -16.62
N ALA A 152 -2.70 -1.97 -16.01
CA ALA A 152 -2.91 -3.35 -15.58
C ALA A 152 -3.49 -3.48 -14.18
N GLN A 153 -3.55 -2.39 -13.41
CA GLN A 153 -4.07 -2.36 -12.05
C GLN A 153 -5.55 -1.97 -12.04
N VAL A 154 -6.29 -2.54 -11.09
CA VAL A 154 -7.69 -2.17 -10.84
C VAL A 154 -7.75 -1.37 -9.54
N ALA A 155 -8.32 -0.17 -9.60
CA ALA A 155 -8.57 0.66 -8.43
C ALA A 155 -10.03 0.55 -8.00
N LEU A 156 -10.25 0.16 -6.76
CA LEU A 156 -11.55 0.13 -6.13
C LEU A 156 -11.62 1.27 -5.10
N PRO A 157 -12.52 2.26 -5.29
CA PRO A 157 -12.58 3.40 -4.40
C PRO A 157 -12.96 3.01 -2.97
N LEU A 158 -12.19 3.52 -1.99
CA LEU A 158 -12.48 3.44 -0.56
C LEU A 158 -12.97 4.78 -0.01
N LEU A 159 -12.29 5.89 -0.38
CA LEU A 159 -12.67 7.25 -0.02
C LEU A 159 -12.39 8.20 -1.21
N PRO A 160 -13.33 8.33 -2.16
CA PRO A 160 -13.08 9.05 -3.42
C PRO A 160 -12.91 10.57 -3.25
N ASP A 161 -13.62 11.18 -2.29
CA ASP A 161 -13.63 12.63 -2.08
C ASP A 161 -12.52 13.13 -1.14
N CYS A 162 -11.48 12.30 -0.92
CA CYS A 162 -10.34 12.68 -0.12
C CYS A 162 -9.50 13.74 -0.82
N ARG A 163 -9.02 14.73 -0.03
CA ARG A 163 -8.12 15.79 -0.48
C ARG A 163 -6.94 15.94 0.48
N ARG A 164 -5.91 16.62 -0.01
CA ARG A 164 -4.81 17.06 0.84
C ARG A 164 -5.19 18.33 1.58
N VAL A 165 -4.55 18.50 2.73
CA VAL A 165 -4.71 19.66 3.62
C VAL A 165 -3.34 20.16 4.08
N LEU A 166 -3.24 21.46 4.29
CA LEU A 166 -2.05 22.10 4.88
C LEU A 166 -2.22 22.11 6.38
N VAL A 167 -1.22 21.60 7.11
CA VAL A 167 -1.27 21.51 8.57
C VAL A 167 0.04 21.93 9.21
N ALA A 168 -0.05 22.52 10.39
CA ALA A 168 1.10 22.79 11.27
C ALA A 168 0.67 22.71 12.74
N ALA A 169 1.63 22.52 13.63
CA ALA A 169 1.38 22.60 15.07
C ALA A 169 1.09 24.05 15.50
N PRO A 170 0.20 24.27 16.51
CA PRO A 170 -0.11 25.61 17.03
C PRO A 170 1.13 26.42 17.44
N HIS A 171 2.09 25.76 18.10
CA HIS A 171 3.30 26.46 18.56
C HIS A 171 4.23 26.87 17.41
N TYR A 172 4.25 26.15 16.28
CA TYR A 172 4.94 26.61 15.09
C TYR A 172 4.33 27.91 14.55
N LEU A 173 2.99 27.95 14.44
CA LEU A 173 2.27 29.13 13.96
C LEU A 173 2.38 30.31 14.93
N ALA A 174 2.48 30.06 16.23
CA ALA A 174 2.70 31.11 17.23
C ALA A 174 4.06 31.79 17.05
N LEU A 175 5.10 31.03 16.63
CA LEU A 175 6.46 31.57 16.42
C LEU A 175 6.66 32.21 15.05
N HIS A 176 6.07 31.64 14.01
CA HIS A 176 6.34 32.00 12.61
C HIS A 176 5.19 32.75 11.92
N GLY A 177 4.05 32.88 12.60
CA GLY A 177 2.82 33.41 12.03
C GLY A 177 2.06 32.40 11.17
N MET A 178 0.80 32.73 10.84
CA MET A 178 -0.01 32.03 9.85
C MET A 178 0.35 32.63 8.48
N PRO A 179 0.67 31.83 7.43
CA PRO A 179 0.82 32.41 6.09
C PRO A 179 -0.49 33.11 5.71
N THR A 180 -0.42 34.34 5.21
CA THR A 180 -1.60 35.15 4.86
C THR A 180 -1.92 35.14 3.37
N SER A 181 -0.93 34.79 2.55
CA SER A 181 -1.04 34.63 1.09
C SER A 181 -0.30 33.38 0.62
N PRO A 182 -0.57 32.88 -0.61
CA PRO A 182 0.19 31.81 -1.21
C PRO A 182 1.71 32.04 -1.23
N GLU A 183 2.14 33.28 -1.49
CA GLU A 183 3.55 33.67 -1.57
C GLU A 183 4.25 33.58 -0.21
N ASP A 184 3.53 33.78 0.90
CA ASP A 184 4.07 33.68 2.26
C ASP A 184 4.60 32.28 2.55
N MET A 185 4.12 31.25 1.85
CA MET A 185 4.61 29.89 1.99
C MET A 185 6.12 29.78 1.74
N ALA A 186 6.71 30.65 0.94
CA ALA A 186 8.15 30.69 0.69
C ALA A 186 8.96 31.08 1.95
N ARG A 187 8.33 31.65 2.98
CA ARG A 187 8.96 32.04 4.26
C ARG A 187 8.85 30.96 5.33
N HIS A 188 8.06 29.90 5.08
CA HIS A 188 7.84 28.80 6.00
C HIS A 188 8.68 27.59 5.65
N GLU A 189 9.06 26.81 6.68
CA GLU A 189 9.69 25.51 6.48
C GLU A 189 8.65 24.52 5.96
N ALA A 190 8.76 24.10 4.70
CA ALA A 190 7.92 23.07 4.09
C ALA A 190 8.48 21.68 4.43
N LEU A 191 7.66 20.84 5.05
CA LEU A 191 7.98 19.45 5.37
C LEU A 191 7.58 18.59 4.16
N ARG A 192 8.56 18.25 3.33
CA ARG A 192 8.30 17.69 2.01
C ARG A 192 8.28 16.16 2.03
N TYR A 193 7.23 15.62 1.48
CA TYR A 193 7.12 14.19 1.22
C TYR A 193 7.67 13.87 -0.17
N LEU A 194 8.64 12.95 -0.24
CA LEU A 194 9.22 12.46 -1.49
C LEU A 194 8.17 11.66 -2.27
N ARG A 195 7.79 12.12 -3.45
CA ARG A 195 6.73 11.50 -4.25
C ARG A 195 7.32 10.88 -5.50
N ALA A 196 7.18 9.56 -5.62
CA ALA A 196 7.72 8.80 -6.75
C ALA A 196 9.24 9.04 -7.01
N GLY A 197 10.01 9.30 -5.95
CA GLY A 197 11.44 9.59 -6.05
C GLY A 197 11.77 11.07 -6.31
N GLU A 198 10.76 11.95 -6.42
CA GLU A 198 10.94 13.37 -6.68
C GLU A 198 10.61 14.22 -5.45
N VAL A 199 11.44 15.22 -5.20
CA VAL A 199 11.20 16.22 -4.15
C VAL A 199 10.28 17.31 -4.73
N PRO A 200 9.07 17.51 -4.15
CA PRO A 200 8.17 18.54 -4.66
C PRO A 200 8.77 19.95 -4.48
N THR A 201 8.66 20.77 -5.50
CA THR A 201 9.07 22.17 -5.49
C THR A 201 7.91 23.14 -5.22
N HIS A 202 6.68 22.63 -5.31
CA HIS A 202 5.45 23.38 -5.04
C HIS A 202 4.35 22.43 -4.56
N TRP A 203 3.34 22.96 -3.87
CA TRP A 203 2.10 22.26 -3.55
C TRP A 203 0.93 22.88 -4.32
N PRO A 204 0.18 22.08 -5.11
CA PRO A 204 -0.99 22.59 -5.81
C PRO A 204 -2.17 22.72 -4.86
N VAL A 205 -2.83 23.88 -4.89
CA VAL A 205 -4.08 24.16 -4.17
C VAL A 205 -5.03 24.96 -5.05
N LEU A 206 -6.32 25.00 -4.69
CA LEU A 206 -7.29 25.92 -5.25
C LEU A 206 -7.54 27.04 -4.24
N VAL A 207 -7.28 28.28 -4.62
CA VAL A 207 -7.57 29.48 -3.84
C VAL A 207 -8.70 30.23 -4.54
N ALA A 208 -9.83 30.40 -3.89
CA ALA A 208 -11.04 30.99 -4.48
C ALA A 208 -11.50 30.32 -5.81
N GLY A 209 -11.18 29.01 -5.97
CA GLY A 209 -11.50 28.23 -7.17
C GLY A 209 -10.41 28.25 -8.25
N GLU A 210 -9.41 29.12 -8.14
CA GLU A 210 -8.30 29.22 -9.09
C GLU A 210 -7.12 28.34 -8.67
N PRO A 211 -6.46 27.63 -9.61
CA PRO A 211 -5.30 26.81 -9.33
C PRO A 211 -4.07 27.68 -8.99
N VAL A 212 -3.48 27.41 -7.83
CA VAL A 212 -2.28 28.11 -7.34
C VAL A 212 -1.24 27.08 -6.92
N ASN A 213 0.01 27.31 -7.28
CA ASN A 213 1.15 26.53 -6.83
C ASN A 213 1.84 27.25 -5.68
N LEU A 214 1.71 26.71 -4.47
CA LEU A 214 2.37 27.26 -3.28
C LEU A 214 3.90 27.02 -3.39
N PRO A 215 4.73 28.06 -3.34
CA PRO A 215 6.18 27.90 -3.38
C PRO A 215 6.68 27.24 -2.11
N LEU A 216 7.66 26.34 -2.23
CA LEU A 216 8.17 25.59 -1.09
C LEU A 216 9.62 25.98 -0.79
N ALA A 217 9.86 26.37 0.46
CA ALA A 217 11.18 26.46 1.05
C ALA A 217 11.30 25.41 2.16
N GLY A 218 12.50 24.92 2.43
CA GLY A 218 12.71 23.97 3.52
C GLY A 218 13.79 22.93 3.22
N ARG A 219 14.28 22.30 4.29
CA ARG A 219 15.42 21.36 4.25
C ARG A 219 15.03 19.93 4.62
N ARG A 220 13.76 19.70 5.04
CA ARG A 220 13.29 18.40 5.49
C ARG A 220 12.50 17.69 4.39
N VAL A 221 13.00 16.51 4.02
CA VAL A 221 12.41 15.63 3.00
C VAL A 221 12.41 14.21 3.55
N ALA A 222 11.30 13.50 3.43
CA ALA A 222 11.19 12.08 3.77
C ALA A 222 10.33 11.34 2.74
N ASP A 223 10.59 10.05 2.55
CA ASP A 223 9.79 9.12 1.75
C ASP A 223 8.75 8.35 2.58
N ASP A 224 8.63 8.69 3.86
CA ASP A 224 7.67 8.14 4.81
C ASP A 224 6.72 9.25 5.29
N GLY A 225 5.41 9.05 5.06
CA GLY A 225 4.38 10.03 5.40
C GLY A 225 4.23 10.25 6.90
N GLU A 226 4.50 9.23 7.72
CA GLU A 226 4.46 9.35 9.18
C GLU A 226 5.59 10.24 9.70
N VAL A 227 6.80 10.14 9.13
CA VAL A 227 7.92 11.01 9.49
C VAL A 227 7.55 12.48 9.23
N VAL A 228 6.93 12.78 8.09
CA VAL A 228 6.46 14.14 7.76
C VAL A 228 5.42 14.62 8.77
N LYS A 229 4.45 13.77 9.18
CA LYS A 229 3.48 14.11 10.22
C LYS A 229 4.16 14.36 11.58
N ARG A 230 5.09 13.52 11.99
CA ARG A 230 5.84 13.70 13.24
C ARG A 230 6.60 15.02 13.27
N TRP A 231 7.21 15.42 12.16
CA TRP A 231 7.85 16.74 12.06
C TRP A 231 6.85 17.88 12.21
N ALA A 232 5.66 17.77 11.61
CA ALA A 232 4.62 18.78 11.76
C ALA A 232 4.15 18.90 13.23
N LEU A 233 3.91 17.76 13.90
CA LEU A 233 3.55 17.71 15.32
C LEU A 233 4.63 18.27 16.23
N ALA A 234 5.90 18.07 15.89
CA ALA A 234 7.03 18.65 16.61
C ALA A 234 7.25 20.16 16.32
N GLY A 235 6.38 20.80 15.51
CA GLY A 235 6.47 22.22 15.19
C GLY A 235 7.65 22.59 14.32
N LEU A 236 8.09 21.68 13.45
CA LEU A 236 9.26 21.89 12.61
C LEU A 236 8.91 22.50 11.23
N GLY A 237 7.62 22.77 10.98
CA GLY A 237 7.18 23.35 9.71
C GLY A 237 5.72 23.07 9.38
N ILE A 238 5.38 23.34 8.13
CA ILE A 238 4.08 23.09 7.51
C ILE A 238 4.16 21.81 6.69
N ALA A 239 3.17 20.92 6.84
CA ALA A 239 3.04 19.69 6.07
C ALA A 239 1.81 19.75 5.16
N TYR A 240 1.88 19.06 4.00
CA TYR A 240 0.80 18.89 3.06
C TYR A 240 0.41 17.42 3.00
N LYS A 241 -0.62 17.04 3.76
CA LYS A 241 -1.01 15.67 4.04
C LYS A 241 -2.36 15.32 3.45
N SER A 242 -2.59 14.05 3.12
CA SER A 242 -3.95 13.57 2.89
C SER A 242 -4.75 13.72 4.18
N TRP A 243 -5.96 14.26 4.08
CA TRP A 243 -6.76 14.59 5.26
C TRP A 243 -6.92 13.42 6.27
N PRO A 244 -7.15 12.14 5.86
CA PRO A 244 -7.31 11.06 6.83
C PRO A 244 -6.06 10.77 7.67
N ASP A 245 -4.86 11.14 7.16
CA ASP A 245 -3.61 10.94 7.88
C ASP A 245 -3.47 11.86 9.10
N VAL A 246 -4.20 12.97 9.13
CA VAL A 246 -4.08 14.03 10.15
C VAL A 246 -5.42 14.38 10.83
N ALA A 247 -6.49 13.66 10.50
CA ALA A 247 -7.84 13.97 10.99
C ALA A 247 -7.95 13.91 12.53
N GLN A 248 -7.26 12.96 13.16
CA GLN A 248 -7.25 12.82 14.63
C GLN A 248 -6.50 13.98 15.30
N GLU A 249 -5.39 14.38 14.72
CA GLU A 249 -4.56 15.49 15.24
C GLU A 249 -5.25 16.86 15.03
N LEU A 250 -6.02 16.99 13.94
CA LEU A 250 -6.89 18.14 13.74
C LEU A 250 -8.03 18.17 14.77
N ALA A 251 -8.67 17.03 15.03
CA ALA A 251 -9.75 16.92 16.02
C ALA A 251 -9.26 17.19 17.45
N SER A 252 -8.04 16.77 17.80
CA SER A 252 -7.45 17.00 19.11
C SER A 252 -6.79 18.38 19.27
N GLY A 253 -6.67 19.17 18.19
CA GLY A 253 -5.99 20.46 18.18
C GLY A 253 -4.45 20.38 18.23
N GLN A 254 -3.87 19.20 18.09
CA GLN A 254 -2.41 19.03 17.98
C GLN A 254 -1.85 19.60 16.67
N LEU A 255 -2.68 19.58 15.63
CA LEU A 255 -2.44 20.27 14.38
C LEU A 255 -3.59 21.24 14.07
N VAL A 256 -3.28 22.30 13.36
CA VAL A 256 -4.24 23.28 12.84
C VAL A 256 -4.29 23.19 11.33
N HIS A 257 -5.47 23.20 10.76
CA HIS A 257 -5.69 23.30 9.31
C HIS A 257 -5.42 24.73 8.86
N ILE A 258 -4.36 24.90 8.07
CA ILE A 258 -3.98 26.20 7.52
C ILE A 258 -4.91 26.49 6.34
N HIS A 259 -5.64 27.60 6.44
CA HIS A 259 -6.56 28.07 5.40
C HIS A 259 -7.46 26.96 4.82
N PRO A 260 -8.51 26.50 5.55
CA PRO A 260 -9.43 25.46 5.06
C PRO A 260 -10.08 25.77 3.70
N HIS A 261 -10.12 27.06 3.30
CA HIS A 261 -10.59 27.49 2.00
C HIS A 261 -9.56 27.32 0.85
N TRP A 262 -8.30 27.05 1.17
CA TRP A 262 -7.29 26.61 0.19
C TRP A 262 -7.43 25.12 -0.02
N ARG A 263 -8.20 24.74 -1.01
CA ARG A 263 -8.52 23.34 -1.25
C ARG A 263 -7.34 22.64 -1.90
N GLY A 264 -6.74 21.71 -1.19
CA GLY A 264 -5.63 20.89 -1.70
C GLY A 264 -6.06 19.97 -2.85
N ASP A 265 -5.07 19.40 -3.55
CA ASP A 265 -5.29 18.49 -4.66
C ASP A 265 -6.06 17.24 -4.23
N PRO A 266 -6.82 16.63 -5.15
CA PRO A 266 -7.49 15.36 -4.88
C PRO A 266 -6.49 14.27 -4.50
N ALA A 267 -6.82 13.52 -3.46
CA ALA A 267 -6.05 12.37 -2.99
C ALA A 267 -6.99 11.18 -2.73
N PRO A 268 -7.76 10.71 -3.75
CA PRO A 268 -8.70 9.62 -3.54
C PRO A 268 -7.98 8.40 -2.98
N LEU A 269 -8.57 7.78 -1.95
CA LEU A 269 -8.04 6.56 -1.36
C LEU A 269 -8.67 5.35 -2.04
N ASN A 270 -7.83 4.43 -2.52
CA ASN A 270 -8.24 3.28 -3.28
C ASN A 270 -7.65 1.99 -2.71
N LEU A 271 -8.37 0.88 -2.90
CA LEU A 271 -7.82 -0.45 -2.84
C LEU A 271 -7.35 -0.83 -4.25
N ILE A 272 -6.05 -0.98 -4.42
CA ILE A 272 -5.41 -1.31 -5.70
C ILE A 272 -5.15 -2.81 -5.76
N LEU A 273 -5.60 -3.45 -6.84
CA LEU A 273 -5.38 -4.86 -7.12
C LEU A 273 -4.30 -5.01 -8.21
N PRO A 274 -3.38 -5.97 -8.07
CA PRO A 274 -2.42 -6.28 -9.12
C PRO A 274 -3.11 -7.05 -10.27
N GLY A 275 -3.69 -6.34 -11.24
CA GLY A 275 -4.37 -6.90 -12.41
C GLY A 275 -5.88 -7.09 -12.23
N ARG A 276 -6.53 -7.72 -13.24
CA ARG A 276 -7.97 -8.02 -13.25
C ARG A 276 -8.30 -9.31 -12.47
N ALA A 277 -7.58 -9.62 -11.41
CA ALA A 277 -7.89 -10.77 -10.57
C ALA A 277 -9.28 -10.61 -9.94
N GLN A 278 -10.05 -11.69 -9.87
CA GLN A 278 -11.29 -11.71 -9.11
C GLN A 278 -10.95 -11.43 -7.64
N LEU A 279 -11.77 -10.59 -7.00
CA LEU A 279 -11.68 -10.35 -5.56
C LEU A 279 -11.99 -11.65 -4.83
N SER A 280 -11.04 -12.16 -4.03
CA SER A 280 -11.35 -13.24 -3.10
C SER A 280 -12.47 -12.82 -2.13
N PRO A 281 -13.23 -13.77 -1.57
CA PRO A 281 -14.27 -13.46 -0.59
C PRO A 281 -13.73 -12.62 0.58
N ALA A 282 -12.53 -12.97 1.10
CA ALA A 282 -11.86 -12.23 2.17
C ALA A 282 -11.56 -10.79 1.78
N LEU A 283 -11.02 -10.58 0.58
CA LEU A 283 -10.66 -9.25 0.11
C LEU A 283 -11.91 -8.40 -0.21
N ARG A 284 -12.99 -9.03 -0.68
CA ARG A 284 -14.28 -8.36 -0.90
C ARG A 284 -14.88 -7.86 0.40
N GLN A 285 -14.97 -8.72 1.43
CA GLN A 285 -15.48 -8.35 2.74
C GLN A 285 -14.61 -7.27 3.40
N LEU A 286 -13.28 -7.42 3.33
CA LEU A 286 -12.37 -6.41 3.86
C LEU A 286 -12.56 -5.06 3.16
N ARG A 287 -12.66 -5.02 1.83
CA ARG A 287 -12.92 -3.78 1.07
C ARG A 287 -14.19 -3.10 1.55
N ASP A 288 -15.28 -3.85 1.66
CA ASP A 288 -16.59 -3.30 2.05
C ASP A 288 -16.58 -2.76 3.48
N GLU A 289 -15.88 -3.47 4.38
CA GLU A 289 -15.66 -2.99 5.75
C GLU A 289 -14.80 -1.73 5.82
N LEU A 290 -13.66 -1.71 5.13
CA LEU A 290 -12.77 -0.54 5.10
C LEU A 290 -13.50 0.67 4.52
N ARG A 291 -14.26 0.50 3.44
CA ARG A 291 -15.04 1.57 2.84
C ARG A 291 -16.06 2.14 3.83
N ARG A 292 -16.87 1.29 4.46
CA ARG A 292 -17.86 1.71 5.45
C ARG A 292 -17.20 2.47 6.61
N ARG A 293 -16.11 1.94 7.18
CA ARG A 293 -15.41 2.58 8.30
C ARG A 293 -14.76 3.91 7.90
N LEU A 294 -14.20 4.00 6.71
CA LEU A 294 -13.65 5.26 6.20
C LEU A 294 -14.74 6.31 5.96
N GLU A 295 -15.93 5.92 5.48
CA GLU A 295 -17.06 6.82 5.34
C GLU A 295 -17.58 7.31 6.72
N GLU A 296 -17.62 6.44 7.72
CA GLU A 296 -17.95 6.79 9.11
C GLU A 296 -16.90 7.72 9.72
N PHE A 297 -15.62 7.38 9.56
CA PHE A 297 -14.51 8.20 9.99
C PHE A 297 -14.53 9.59 9.36
N ALA A 298 -14.81 9.67 8.06
CA ALA A 298 -14.91 10.95 7.35
C ALA A 298 -16.10 11.82 7.81
N ARG A 299 -17.16 11.21 8.34
CA ARG A 299 -18.31 11.94 8.91
C ARG A 299 -18.08 12.41 10.35
N SER A 300 -17.28 11.68 11.11
CA SER A 300 -17.05 11.95 12.54
C SER A 300 -15.92 12.95 12.82
N MET A 301 -15.04 13.19 11.83
CA MET A 301 -13.87 14.04 12.01
C MET A 301 -14.01 15.40 11.32
N PRO A 302 -13.41 16.47 11.86
CA PRO A 302 -13.39 17.79 11.22
C PRO A 302 -12.61 17.75 9.89
N ARG A 303 -13.11 18.48 8.90
CA ARG A 303 -12.47 18.64 7.59
C ARG A 303 -11.80 19.98 7.43
#